data_62ed2abc04697a4d905f57628d1b58c8
#
_entry.id   62ed2abc04697a4d905f57628d1b58c8
#
_cell.length_a   1.000
_cell.length_b   1.000
_cell.length_c   1.000
_cell.angle_alpha   90.00
_cell.angle_beta   90.00
_cell.angle_gamma   90.00
#
_symmetry.space_group_name_H-M   'P 1'
#
loop_
_entity.id
_entity.type
_entity.pdbx_description
1 polymer ?
#
loop_
_entity_poly.entity_id
_entity_poly.type
_entity_poly.pdbx_seq_one_letter_code
_entity_poly.pdbx_strand_id
1 'polypeptide(L)' 'MMTVAGSDCSAGAGLQADMKAAHAMGAFALTAVTCVVSEAPGLVRGIQEVDPELVADQVRINLEHFPVSAV' A
#
# COMPACT_ATOMS: atom_id res chain seq x y z
N MET A 1 9.11 -4.00 -7.04
CA MET A 1 8.94 -2.80 -6.21
C MET A 1 7.93 -3.10 -5.10
N MET A 2 8.07 -2.48 -3.96
CA MET A 2 7.11 -2.61 -2.85
C MET A 2 6.66 -1.22 -2.39
N THR A 3 5.36 -1.03 -2.17
CA THR A 3 4.81 0.17 -1.55
C THR A 3 4.31 -0.14 -0.14
N VAL A 4 4.68 0.72 0.81
CA VAL A 4 4.23 0.66 2.20
C VAL A 4 3.35 1.89 2.44
N ALA A 5 2.05 1.71 2.45
CA ALA A 5 1.12 2.84 2.45
C ALA A 5 -0.27 2.44 2.98
N GLY A 6 -1.10 3.42 3.19
CA GLY A 6 -2.50 3.22 3.53
C GLY A 6 -3.36 2.89 2.31
N SER A 7 -4.49 2.27 2.57
CA SER A 7 -5.49 1.97 1.55
C SER A 7 -6.50 3.12 1.44
N ASP A 8 -6.61 3.71 0.25
CA ASP A 8 -7.63 4.69 -0.11
C ASP A 8 -8.74 3.98 -0.90
N CYS A 9 -9.94 3.89 -0.33
CA CYS A 9 -11.05 3.18 -0.97
C CYS A 9 -11.50 3.83 -2.28
N SER A 10 -11.22 5.13 -2.49
CA SER A 10 -11.50 5.83 -3.74
C SER A 10 -10.42 5.65 -4.80
N ALA A 11 -9.29 5.04 -4.42
CA ALA A 11 -8.16 4.73 -5.28
C ALA A 11 -7.44 5.96 -5.88
N GLY A 12 -7.66 7.15 -5.34
CA GLY A 12 -7.01 8.39 -5.78
C GLY A 12 -5.67 8.67 -5.14
N ALA A 13 -5.36 7.97 -4.03
CA ALA A 13 -4.13 8.13 -3.26
C ALA A 13 -3.72 6.78 -2.67
N GLY A 14 -2.76 6.79 -1.74
CA GLY A 14 -2.33 5.61 -1.01
C GLY A 14 -1.74 4.52 -1.88
N LEU A 15 -1.86 3.28 -1.42
CA LEU A 15 -1.26 2.14 -2.12
C LEU A 15 -1.87 1.92 -3.51
N GLN A 16 -3.14 2.24 -3.70
CA GLN A 16 -3.80 2.08 -4.99
C GLN A 16 -3.21 3.00 -6.06
N ALA A 17 -2.92 4.26 -5.69
CA ALA A 17 -2.26 5.20 -6.60
C ALA A 17 -0.84 4.74 -6.94
N ASP A 18 -0.10 4.23 -5.94
CA ASP A 18 1.26 3.70 -6.14
C ASP A 18 1.24 2.49 -7.07
N MET A 19 0.28 1.58 -6.91
CA MET A 19 0.12 0.42 -7.78
C MET A 19 -0.18 0.82 -9.22
N LYS A 20 -1.05 1.81 -9.42
CA LYS A 20 -1.38 2.32 -10.75
C LYS A 20 -0.16 2.94 -11.42
N ALA A 21 0.60 3.75 -10.68
CA ALA A 21 1.82 4.39 -11.18
C ALA A 21 2.87 3.34 -11.55
N ALA A 22 3.09 2.35 -10.69
CA ALA A 22 4.03 1.26 -10.94
C ALA A 22 3.63 0.47 -12.19
N HIS A 23 2.35 0.12 -12.31
CA HIS A 23 1.82 -0.61 -13.47
C HIS A 23 2.00 0.18 -14.76
N ALA A 24 1.72 1.49 -14.74
CA ALA A 24 1.90 2.36 -15.90
C ALA A 24 3.36 2.42 -16.38
N MET A 25 4.31 2.19 -15.46
CA MET A 25 5.74 2.15 -15.76
C MET A 25 6.25 0.73 -16.06
N GLY A 26 5.36 -0.26 -16.16
CA GLY A 26 5.72 -1.64 -16.43
C GLY A 26 6.29 -2.40 -15.22
N ALA A 27 6.12 -1.88 -14.01
CA ALA A 27 6.61 -2.51 -12.80
C ALA A 27 5.50 -3.32 -12.09
N PHE A 28 5.89 -4.39 -11.43
CA PHE A 28 5.02 -5.15 -10.54
C PHE A 28 5.15 -4.60 -9.12
N ALA A 29 4.04 -4.26 -8.50
CA ALA A 29 4.02 -3.69 -7.15
C ALA A 29 3.51 -4.69 -6.12
N LEU A 30 4.34 -5.00 -5.14
CA LEU A 30 3.95 -5.66 -3.90
C LEU A 30 3.49 -4.58 -2.92
N THR A 31 2.66 -4.95 -1.95
CA THR A 31 2.07 -3.99 -1.02
C THR A 31 2.24 -4.41 0.43
N ALA A 32 2.38 -3.42 1.30
CA ALA A 32 2.22 -3.57 2.74
C ALA A 32 1.28 -2.48 3.21
N VAL A 33 0.12 -2.86 3.75
CA VAL A 33 -0.95 -1.94 4.13
C VAL A 33 -0.75 -1.46 5.55
N THR A 34 -0.69 -0.15 5.75
CA THR A 34 -0.48 0.46 7.08
C THR A 34 -1.78 0.87 7.76
N CYS A 35 -2.79 1.23 6.98
CA CYS A 35 -4.12 1.59 7.47
C CYS A 35 -5.14 1.46 6.36
N VAL A 36 -6.41 1.45 6.76
CA VAL A 36 -7.54 1.45 5.83
C VAL A 36 -8.29 2.76 6.04
N VAL A 37 -8.54 3.50 4.98
CA VAL A 37 -9.20 4.80 5.03
C VAL A 37 -10.47 4.77 4.20
N SER A 38 -11.58 5.16 4.83
CA SER A 38 -12.84 5.41 4.15
C SER A 38 -12.87 6.88 3.74
N GLU A 39 -12.65 7.13 2.46
CA GLU A 39 -12.50 8.50 1.96
C GLU A 39 -12.96 8.67 0.53
N ALA A 40 -13.23 9.93 0.20
CA ALA A 40 -13.48 10.42 -1.15
C ALA A 40 -12.76 11.77 -1.29
N PRO A 41 -12.62 12.35 -2.50
CA PRO A 41 -11.98 13.64 -2.66
C PRO A 41 -12.56 14.71 -1.71
N GLY A 42 -11.68 15.28 -0.87
CA GLY A 42 -12.06 16.29 0.12
C GLY A 42 -12.78 15.79 1.36
N LEU A 43 -12.92 14.46 1.53
CA LEU A 43 -13.64 13.89 2.67
C LEU A 43 -12.95 12.64 3.20
N VAL A 44 -12.60 12.65 4.48
CA VAL A 44 -12.15 11.45 5.22
C VAL A 44 -13.22 11.13 6.27
N ARG A 45 -13.80 9.93 6.19
CA ARG A 45 -14.87 9.52 7.09
C ARG A 45 -14.37 8.62 8.23
N GLY A 46 -13.39 7.81 7.99
CA GLY A 46 -12.84 6.91 9.00
C GLY A 46 -11.49 6.36 8.62
N ILE A 47 -10.69 6.03 9.63
CA ILE A 47 -9.36 5.44 9.49
C ILE A 47 -9.25 4.31 10.50
N GLN A 48 -8.72 3.16 10.05
CA GLN A 48 -8.35 2.07 10.93
C GLN A 48 -6.90 1.70 10.66
N GLU A 49 -6.07 1.82 11.68
CA GLU A 49 -4.66 1.44 11.60
C GLU A 49 -4.51 -0.08 11.68
N VAL A 50 -3.59 -0.60 10.87
CA VAL A 50 -3.16 -1.99 10.96
C VAL A 50 -2.13 -2.08 12.08
N ASP A 51 -2.20 -3.16 12.87
CA ASP A 51 -1.23 -3.42 13.94
C ASP A 51 0.21 -3.33 13.39
N PRO A 52 1.11 -2.58 14.05
CA PRO A 52 2.50 -2.43 13.59
C PRO A 52 3.23 -3.75 13.34
N GLU A 53 2.95 -4.79 14.14
CA GLU A 53 3.56 -6.10 13.94
C GLU A 53 3.08 -6.74 12.63
N LEU A 54 1.82 -6.55 12.27
CA LEU A 54 1.28 -7.06 11.02
C LEU A 54 1.82 -6.28 9.82
N VAL A 55 2.01 -4.97 9.96
CA VAL A 55 2.67 -4.16 8.92
C VAL A 55 4.09 -4.68 8.69
N ALA A 56 4.85 -4.87 9.75
CA ALA A 56 6.21 -5.40 9.67
C ALA A 56 6.25 -6.80 9.04
N ASP A 57 5.27 -7.64 9.35
CA ASP A 57 5.21 -8.98 8.79
C ASP A 57 4.87 -8.99 7.30
N GLN A 58 4.01 -8.08 6.84
CA GLN A 58 3.75 -7.89 5.40
C GLN A 58 5.03 -7.54 4.65
N VAL A 59 5.81 -6.61 5.18
CA VAL A 59 7.09 -6.22 4.59
C VAL A 59 8.05 -7.42 4.57
N ARG A 60 8.15 -8.11 5.69
CA ARG A 60 9.07 -9.26 5.85
C ARG A 60 8.74 -10.39 4.87
N ILE A 61 7.47 -10.78 4.76
CA ILE A 61 7.09 -11.88 3.88
C ILE A 61 7.33 -11.51 2.41
N ASN A 62 7.13 -10.25 2.04
CA ASN A 62 7.45 -9.78 0.69
C ASN A 62 8.95 -9.87 0.40
N LEU A 63 9.78 -9.45 1.35
CA LEU A 63 11.24 -9.52 1.20
C LEU A 63 11.76 -10.96 1.16
N GLU A 64 11.11 -11.88 1.89
CA GLU A 64 11.50 -13.30 1.93
C GLU A 64 11.14 -14.05 0.65
N HIS A 65 10.04 -13.68 -0.02
CA HIS A 65 9.47 -14.47 -1.12
C HIS A 65 9.56 -13.83 -2.50
N PHE A 66 9.96 -12.56 -2.59
CA PHE A 66 10.01 -11.82 -3.85
C PHE A 66 11.31 -11.02 -3.96
N PRO A 67 11.88 -10.88 -5.19
CA PRO A 67 13.05 -10.04 -5.40
C PRO A 67 12.66 -8.56 -5.42
N VAL A 68 12.66 -7.92 -4.24
CA VAL A 68 12.30 -6.51 -4.10
C VAL A 68 13.53 -5.64 -4.35
N SER A 69 13.51 -4.83 -5.41
CA SER A 69 14.61 -3.95 -5.77
C SER A 69 14.42 -2.50 -5.31
N ALA A 70 13.19 -2.11 -4.98
CA ALA A 70 12.87 -0.75 -4.52
C ALA A 70 11.63 -0.76 -3.63
N VAL A 71 11.63 0.16 -2.70
CA VAL A 71 10.50 0.40 -1.79
C VAL A 71 10.01 1.84 -1.94
#